data_278165dccfe35416d23cc9e299e3004b
#
_entry.id   278165dccfe35416d23cc9e299e3004b
#
_cell.length_a   1.000
_cell.length_b   1.000
_cell.length_c   1.000
_cell.angle_alpha   90.00
_cell.angle_beta   90.00
_cell.angle_gamma   90.00
#
_symmetry.space_group_name_H-M   'P 1'
#
loop_
_entity.id
_entity.type
_entity.pdbx_description
1 polymer ?
#
loop_
_entity_poly.entity_id
_entity_poly.type
_entity_poly.pdbx_seq_one_letter_code
_entity_poly.pdbx_strand_id
1 'polypeptide(L)'
;MKNKEILFGDDAQERIFAGLRKTANAVKSTLGPKGKNVLIQTNGSYQFTKDGITVAKAVELADNFENLGAQIAKEAGNRSVKEAGDGTTSTITLLDAIVHAGKKHIALGVDQMGIRRGIDLARSKVVEFVKKEAVPVSGVDDLRRVATISAN
;
A
#
# COMPACT_ATOMS: atom_id res chain seq x y z
N MET A 1 10.38 -1.24 -32.23
CA MET A 1 9.91 -2.48 -31.56
C MET A 1 10.36 -2.41 -30.10
N LYS A 2 9.43 -2.47 -29.13
CA LYS A 2 9.84 -2.63 -27.73
C LYS A 2 10.41 -4.05 -27.59
N ASN A 3 11.70 -4.15 -27.31
CA ASN A 3 12.32 -5.45 -27.01
C ASN A 3 11.57 -6.04 -25.80
N LYS A 4 11.11 -7.27 -25.94
CA LYS A 4 10.56 -8.02 -24.81
C LYS A 4 11.72 -8.36 -23.88
N GLU A 5 11.64 -7.94 -22.66
CA GLU A 5 12.56 -8.31 -21.59
C GLU A 5 11.87 -9.34 -20.69
N ILE A 6 12.55 -10.44 -20.40
CA ILE A 6 12.02 -11.51 -19.56
C ILE A 6 12.96 -11.66 -18.37
N LEU A 7 12.40 -11.55 -17.18
CA LEU A 7 13.09 -11.80 -15.93
C LEU A 7 12.33 -12.90 -15.16
N PHE A 8 13.03 -13.79 -14.49
CA PHE A 8 12.41 -14.90 -13.76
C PHE A 8 13.18 -15.24 -12.49
N GLY A 9 12.58 -16.07 -11.64
CA GLY A 9 13.18 -16.50 -10.40
C GLY A 9 13.33 -15.37 -9.37
N ASP A 10 14.40 -15.46 -8.59
CA ASP A 10 14.65 -14.54 -7.47
C ASP A 10 14.91 -13.11 -7.94
N ASP A 11 15.59 -12.92 -9.06
CA ASP A 11 15.86 -11.59 -9.62
C ASP A 11 14.57 -10.82 -9.94
N ALA A 12 13.58 -11.52 -10.53
CA ALA A 12 12.28 -10.94 -10.83
C ALA A 12 11.55 -10.51 -9.54
N GLN A 13 11.55 -11.39 -8.54
CA GLN A 13 10.93 -11.11 -7.25
C GLN A 13 11.61 -9.95 -6.53
N GLU A 14 12.94 -9.91 -6.53
CA GLU A 14 13.69 -8.84 -5.86
C GLU A 14 13.38 -7.47 -6.43
N ARG A 15 13.34 -7.33 -7.76
CA ARG A 15 13.02 -6.06 -8.41
C ARG A 15 11.57 -5.65 -8.14
N ILE A 16 10.61 -6.56 -8.25
CA ILE A 16 9.20 -6.26 -7.94
C ILE A 16 9.05 -5.82 -6.48
N PHE A 17 9.68 -6.51 -5.54
CA PHE A 17 9.64 -6.14 -4.13
C PHE A 17 10.34 -4.81 -3.84
N ALA A 18 11.44 -4.51 -4.54
CA ALA A 18 12.11 -3.22 -4.43
C ALA A 18 11.19 -2.07 -4.87
N GLY A 19 10.50 -2.23 -5.99
CA GLY A 19 9.56 -1.24 -6.50
C GLY A 19 8.37 -1.02 -5.57
N LEU A 20 7.77 -2.10 -5.06
CA LEU A 20 6.71 -2.03 -4.06
C LEU A 20 7.17 -1.27 -2.82
N ARG A 21 8.36 -1.58 -2.30
CA ARG A 21 8.94 -0.91 -1.12
C ARG A 21 9.24 0.56 -1.37
N LYS A 22 9.79 0.93 -2.52
CA LYS A 22 10.02 2.33 -2.88
C LYS A 22 8.72 3.12 -2.84
N THR A 23 7.67 2.59 -3.43
CA THR A 23 6.33 3.19 -3.42
C THR A 23 5.76 3.28 -2.01
N ALA A 24 5.84 2.19 -1.24
CA ALA A 24 5.36 2.17 0.14
C ALA A 24 6.10 3.19 1.02
N ASN A 25 7.40 3.34 0.88
CA ASN A 25 8.18 4.31 1.65
C ASN A 25 7.79 5.76 1.34
N ALA A 26 7.53 6.08 0.05
CA ALA A 26 7.04 7.38 -0.34
C ALA A 26 5.69 7.68 0.33
N VAL A 27 4.76 6.73 0.26
CA VAL A 27 3.41 6.87 0.84
C VAL A 27 3.44 6.89 2.37
N LYS A 28 4.24 6.05 3.03
CA LYS A 28 4.40 6.02 4.49
C LYS A 28 4.85 7.34 5.08
N SER A 29 5.60 8.14 4.32
CA SER A 29 6.07 9.45 4.79
C SER A 29 4.92 10.41 5.11
N THR A 30 3.73 10.18 4.54
CA THR A 30 2.53 11.00 4.77
C THR A 30 1.66 10.52 5.93
N LEU A 31 1.97 9.36 6.53
CA LEU A 31 1.10 8.68 7.50
C LEU A 31 1.08 9.38 8.87
N GLY A 32 -0.13 9.56 9.38
CA GLY A 32 -0.39 9.94 10.76
C GLY A 32 -0.08 11.40 11.11
N PRO A 33 -0.14 11.77 12.40
CA PRO A 33 -0.04 13.17 12.85
C PRO A 33 1.36 13.78 12.60
N LYS A 34 2.39 12.95 12.44
CA LYS A 34 3.75 13.37 12.07
C LYS A 34 4.03 13.21 10.57
N GLY A 35 3.00 12.94 9.78
CA GLY A 35 3.11 12.82 8.34
C GLY A 35 3.67 14.09 7.70
N LYS A 36 4.58 13.90 6.74
CA LYS A 36 5.27 14.99 6.05
C LYS A 36 4.60 15.26 4.70
N ASN A 37 4.72 16.51 4.24
CA ASN A 37 4.40 16.82 2.86
C ASN A 37 5.41 16.15 1.92
N VAL A 38 4.91 15.64 0.80
CA VAL A 38 5.72 15.14 -0.30
C VAL A 38 5.69 16.18 -1.41
N LEU A 39 6.86 16.47 -1.97
CA LEU A 39 7.00 17.32 -3.14
C LEU A 39 6.97 16.44 -4.39
N ILE A 40 6.01 16.70 -5.27
CA ILE A 40 5.87 16.04 -6.56
C ILE A 40 6.21 17.05 -7.65
N GLN A 41 7.13 16.69 -8.54
CA GLN A 41 7.45 17.46 -9.74
C GLN A 41 6.86 16.78 -10.98
N THR A 42 6.07 17.52 -11.76
CA THR A 42 5.50 17.01 -13.00
C THR A 42 5.60 18.10 -14.06
N ASN A 43 6.30 17.84 -15.15
CA ASN A 43 6.41 18.74 -16.32
C ASN A 43 6.75 20.20 -15.96
N GLY A 44 7.69 20.39 -15.02
CA GLY A 44 8.13 21.73 -14.59
C GLY A 44 7.25 22.41 -13.53
N SER A 45 6.14 21.81 -13.14
CA SER A 45 5.33 22.27 -12.01
C SER A 45 5.62 21.45 -10.74
N TYR A 46 5.37 22.08 -9.58
CA TYR A 46 5.59 21.45 -8.27
C TYR A 46 4.30 21.42 -7.48
N GLN A 47 4.00 20.28 -6.88
CA GLN A 47 2.85 20.08 -6.02
C GLN A 47 3.30 19.55 -4.65
N PHE A 48 2.84 20.19 -3.58
CA PHE A 48 3.00 19.68 -2.21
C PHE A 48 1.72 18.95 -1.81
N THR A 49 1.86 17.75 -1.27
CA THR A 49 0.71 16.98 -0.82
C THR A 49 1.05 16.11 0.38
N LYS A 50 0.06 15.87 1.24
CA LYS A 50 0.06 14.82 2.27
C LYS A 50 -0.81 13.63 1.88
N ASP A 51 -1.54 13.73 0.78
CA ASP A 51 -2.47 12.69 0.36
C ASP A 51 -1.72 11.48 -0.20
N GLY A 52 -1.89 10.34 0.47
CA GLY A 52 -1.19 9.10 0.12
C GLY A 52 -1.57 8.55 -1.25
N ILE A 53 -2.79 8.76 -1.75
CA ILE A 53 -3.19 8.32 -3.09
C ILE A 53 -2.51 9.15 -4.17
N THR A 54 -2.42 10.45 -3.99
CA THR A 54 -1.72 11.36 -4.91
C THR A 54 -0.24 11.02 -4.97
N VAL A 55 0.39 10.77 -3.80
CA VAL A 55 1.79 10.33 -3.75
C VAL A 55 1.98 8.98 -4.45
N ALA A 56 1.13 7.98 -4.17
CA ALA A 56 1.22 6.68 -4.81
C ALA A 56 1.11 6.77 -6.34
N LYS A 57 0.17 7.55 -6.85
CA LYS A 57 -0.03 7.74 -8.29
C LYS A 57 1.18 8.39 -8.97
N ALA A 58 1.87 9.31 -8.28
CA ALA A 58 3.01 10.03 -8.81
C ALA A 58 4.30 9.20 -8.86
N VAL A 59 4.39 8.08 -8.14
CA VAL A 59 5.57 7.22 -8.18
C VAL A 59 5.67 6.54 -9.53
N GLU A 60 6.72 6.84 -10.27
CA GLU A 60 7.13 6.15 -11.50
C GLU A 60 8.60 5.76 -11.38
N LEU A 61 8.92 4.51 -11.70
CA LEU A 61 10.26 3.97 -11.57
C LEU A 61 10.83 3.67 -12.96
N ALA A 62 12.10 4.02 -13.16
CA ALA A 62 12.78 3.86 -14.44
C ALA A 62 12.97 2.37 -14.82
N ASP A 63 13.20 1.50 -13.85
CA ASP A 63 13.27 0.06 -14.08
C ASP A 63 11.87 -0.52 -14.26
N ASN A 64 11.64 -1.21 -15.37
CA ASN A 64 10.32 -1.74 -15.73
C ASN A 64 9.79 -2.76 -14.72
N PHE A 65 10.65 -3.60 -14.14
CA PHE A 65 10.25 -4.62 -13.17
C PHE A 65 10.00 -4.02 -11.79
N GLU A 66 10.80 -3.05 -11.37
CA GLU A 66 10.49 -2.27 -10.17
C GLU A 66 9.16 -1.52 -10.34
N ASN A 67 8.92 -0.96 -11.54
CA ASN A 67 7.67 -0.25 -11.81
C ASN A 67 6.44 -1.17 -11.74
N LEU A 68 6.58 -2.47 -12.06
CA LEU A 68 5.52 -3.45 -11.80
C LEU A 68 5.20 -3.55 -10.30
N GLY A 69 6.21 -3.57 -9.45
CA GLY A 69 6.03 -3.53 -7.99
C GLY A 69 5.31 -2.27 -7.52
N ALA A 70 5.66 -1.11 -8.10
CA ALA A 70 4.94 0.13 -7.85
C ALA A 70 3.47 0.05 -8.29
N GLN A 71 3.17 -0.56 -9.45
CA GLN A 71 1.80 -0.75 -9.91
C GLN A 71 0.97 -1.64 -8.98
N ILE A 72 1.55 -2.71 -8.44
CA ILE A 72 0.88 -3.58 -7.44
C ILE A 72 0.48 -2.76 -6.21
N ALA A 73 1.37 -1.92 -5.70
CA ALA A 73 1.07 -1.05 -4.56
C ALA A 73 -0.05 -0.05 -4.88
N LYS A 74 0.00 0.59 -6.06
CA LYS A 74 -1.02 1.52 -6.54
C LYS A 74 -2.39 0.83 -6.67
N GLU A 75 -2.42 -0.37 -7.24
CA GLU A 75 -3.66 -1.13 -7.41
C GLU A 75 -4.29 -1.49 -6.07
N ALA A 76 -3.50 -1.94 -5.09
CA ALA A 76 -3.98 -2.23 -3.74
C ALA A 76 -4.60 -0.98 -3.08
N GLY A 77 -3.93 0.16 -3.15
CA GLY A 77 -4.44 1.43 -2.65
C GLY A 77 -5.73 1.88 -3.34
N ASN A 78 -5.79 1.75 -4.67
CA ASN A 78 -6.97 2.11 -5.45
C ASN A 78 -8.18 1.22 -5.12
N ARG A 79 -7.98 -0.08 -4.85
CA ARG A 79 -9.06 -0.97 -4.41
C ARG A 79 -9.64 -0.54 -3.08
N SER A 80 -8.79 -0.18 -2.11
CA SER A 80 -9.24 0.34 -0.82
C SER A 80 -10.16 1.57 -0.97
N VAL A 81 -9.75 2.53 -1.81
CA VAL A 81 -10.56 3.73 -2.06
C VAL A 81 -11.88 3.38 -2.76
N LYS A 82 -11.88 2.48 -3.73
CA LYS A 82 -13.12 2.07 -4.41
C LYS A 82 -14.12 1.38 -3.47
N GLU A 83 -13.65 0.60 -2.51
CA GLU A 83 -14.48 -0.18 -1.60
C GLU A 83 -14.89 0.59 -0.36
N ALA A 84 -13.98 1.38 0.21
CA ALA A 84 -14.18 2.05 1.50
C ALA A 84 -14.12 3.59 1.44
N GLY A 85 -13.78 4.18 0.30
CA GLY A 85 -13.63 5.63 0.14
C GLY A 85 -12.32 6.20 0.69
N ASP A 86 -11.54 5.42 1.45
CA ASP A 86 -10.32 5.85 2.14
C ASP A 86 -9.38 4.65 2.40
N GLY A 87 -8.25 4.92 3.06
CA GLY A 87 -7.35 3.88 3.55
C GLY A 87 -6.18 3.53 2.64
N THR A 88 -5.89 4.33 1.59
CA THR A 88 -4.77 4.09 0.67
C THR A 88 -3.44 3.90 1.40
N THR A 89 -3.09 4.85 2.27
CA THR A 89 -1.80 4.86 2.99
C THR A 89 -1.67 3.64 3.91
N SER A 90 -2.74 3.32 4.64
CA SER A 90 -2.79 2.15 5.53
C SER A 90 -2.67 0.84 4.74
N THR A 91 -3.39 0.72 3.63
CA THR A 91 -3.36 -0.47 2.76
C THR A 91 -1.98 -0.71 2.17
N ILE A 92 -1.33 0.32 1.61
CA ILE A 92 0.02 0.19 1.02
C ILE A 92 1.05 -0.12 2.13
N THR A 93 0.89 0.48 3.31
CA THR A 93 1.77 0.22 4.46
C THR A 93 1.66 -1.23 4.94
N LEU A 94 0.45 -1.76 5.06
CA LEU A 94 0.21 -3.15 5.45
C LEU A 94 0.69 -4.11 4.37
N LEU A 95 0.46 -3.81 3.09
CA LEU A 95 0.93 -4.62 1.97
C LEU A 95 2.46 -4.80 2.04
N ASP A 96 3.22 -3.70 2.19
CA ASP A 96 4.69 -3.77 2.30
C ASP A 96 5.13 -4.59 3.53
N ALA A 97 4.47 -4.43 4.67
CA ALA A 97 4.80 -5.17 5.88
C ALA A 97 4.55 -6.68 5.71
N ILE A 98 3.41 -7.06 5.13
CA ILE A 98 3.04 -8.47 4.88
C ILE A 98 4.00 -9.10 3.87
N VAL A 99 4.28 -8.42 2.76
CA VAL A 99 5.21 -8.91 1.73
C VAL A 99 6.62 -9.07 2.28
N HIS A 100 7.09 -8.10 3.08
CA HIS A 100 8.41 -8.18 3.70
C HIS A 100 8.53 -9.36 4.70
N ALA A 101 7.50 -9.56 5.51
CA ALA A 101 7.46 -10.70 6.43
C ALA A 101 7.39 -12.02 5.67
N GLY A 102 6.53 -12.10 4.64
CA GLY A 102 6.40 -13.28 3.78
C GLY A 102 7.73 -13.66 3.09
N LYS A 103 8.44 -12.67 2.53
CA LYS A 103 9.76 -12.89 1.91
C LYS A 103 10.75 -13.52 2.88
N LYS A 104 10.80 -13.05 4.14
CA LYS A 104 11.68 -13.63 5.16
C LYS A 104 11.36 -15.11 5.43
N HIS A 105 10.08 -15.44 5.53
CA HIS A 105 9.65 -16.82 5.78
C HIS A 105 9.94 -17.74 4.59
N ILE A 106 9.75 -17.25 3.36
CA ILE A 106 10.10 -17.99 2.13
C ILE A 106 11.60 -18.27 2.09
N ALA A 107 12.44 -17.30 2.38
CA ALA A 107 13.90 -17.46 2.44
C ALA A 107 14.35 -18.47 3.51
N LEU A 108 13.54 -18.71 4.55
CA LEU A 108 13.76 -19.75 5.55
C LEU A 108 13.17 -21.11 5.16
N GLY A 109 12.67 -21.26 3.92
CA GLY A 109 12.14 -22.52 3.40
C GLY A 109 10.69 -22.81 3.78
N VAL A 110 9.95 -21.81 4.30
CA VAL A 110 8.52 -21.99 4.60
C VAL A 110 7.72 -22.08 3.31
N ASP A 111 6.81 -23.04 3.24
CA ASP A 111 5.91 -23.24 2.10
C ASP A 111 5.04 -22.02 1.82
N GLN A 112 5.09 -21.53 0.57
CA GLN A 112 4.35 -20.35 0.14
C GLN A 112 2.83 -20.50 0.30
N MET A 113 2.29 -21.69 0.05
CA MET A 113 0.86 -21.97 0.23
C MET A 113 0.48 -21.98 1.72
N GLY A 114 1.40 -22.42 2.58
CA GLY A 114 1.26 -22.31 4.03
C GLY A 114 1.18 -20.86 4.49
N ILE A 115 2.06 -20.00 3.98
CA ILE A 115 2.02 -18.56 4.26
C ILE A 115 0.68 -17.95 3.80
N ARG A 116 0.22 -18.28 2.62
CA ARG A 116 -1.09 -17.80 2.11
C ARG A 116 -2.23 -18.19 3.03
N ARG A 117 -2.31 -19.47 3.43
CA ARG A 117 -3.33 -19.93 4.39
C ARG A 117 -3.26 -19.19 5.73
N GLY A 118 -2.04 -18.93 6.22
CA GLY A 118 -1.81 -18.14 7.43
C GLY A 118 -2.32 -16.70 7.32
N ILE A 119 -2.06 -16.04 6.19
CA ILE A 119 -2.55 -14.69 5.90
C ILE A 119 -4.09 -14.67 5.85
N ASP A 120 -4.73 -15.63 5.18
CA ASP A 120 -6.19 -15.71 5.11
C ASP A 120 -6.83 -15.94 6.47
N LEU A 121 -6.24 -16.79 7.30
CA LEU A 121 -6.68 -17.03 8.68
C LEU A 121 -6.52 -15.78 9.54
N ALA A 122 -5.36 -15.13 9.48
CA ALA A 122 -5.11 -13.88 10.21
C ALA A 122 -6.09 -12.78 9.79
N ARG A 123 -6.32 -12.60 8.48
CA ARG A 123 -7.31 -11.66 7.96
C ARG A 123 -8.70 -11.91 8.56
N SER A 124 -9.15 -13.15 8.56
CA SER A 124 -10.48 -13.51 9.09
C SER A 124 -10.60 -13.14 10.57
N LYS A 125 -9.57 -13.44 11.37
CA LYS A 125 -9.54 -13.10 12.79
C LYS A 125 -9.48 -11.60 13.06
N VAL A 126 -8.67 -10.87 12.30
CA VAL A 126 -8.59 -9.40 12.42
C VAL A 126 -9.92 -8.75 12.06
N VAL A 127 -10.57 -9.19 10.97
CA VAL A 127 -11.89 -8.66 10.57
C VAL A 127 -12.95 -8.94 11.62
N GLU A 128 -12.96 -10.15 12.21
CA GLU A 128 -13.87 -10.52 13.29
C GLU A 128 -13.67 -9.60 14.50
N PHE A 129 -12.41 -9.40 14.92
CA PHE A 129 -12.05 -8.52 16.02
C PHE A 129 -12.48 -7.07 15.76
N VAL A 130 -12.14 -6.51 14.60
CA VAL A 130 -12.49 -5.11 14.24
C VAL A 130 -14.02 -4.91 14.25
N LYS A 131 -14.78 -5.88 13.72
CA LYS A 131 -16.26 -5.81 13.76
C LYS A 131 -16.81 -5.82 15.19
N LYS A 132 -16.19 -6.58 16.07
CA LYS A 132 -16.59 -6.66 17.49
C LYS A 132 -16.30 -5.35 18.24
N GLU A 133 -15.16 -4.72 17.95
CA GLU A 133 -14.72 -3.48 18.61
C GLU A 133 -15.32 -2.22 17.96
N ALA A 134 -15.95 -2.34 16.79
CA ALA A 134 -16.51 -1.21 16.08
C ALA A 134 -17.67 -0.57 16.87
N VAL A 135 -17.59 0.74 17.05
CA VAL A 135 -18.65 1.54 17.69
C VAL A 135 -19.62 2.03 16.61
N PRO A 136 -20.93 1.76 16.73
CA PRO A 136 -21.90 2.27 15.78
C PRO A 136 -21.92 3.81 15.75
N VAL A 137 -21.96 4.36 14.55
CA VAL A 137 -22.13 5.81 14.37
C VAL A 137 -23.54 6.21 14.79
N SER A 138 -23.66 7.16 15.71
CA SER A 138 -24.94 7.69 16.21
C SER A 138 -24.98 9.21 16.06
N GLY A 139 -25.68 9.67 15.02
CA GLY A 139 -25.94 11.08 14.81
C GLY A 139 -24.89 11.87 14.03
N VAL A 140 -25.17 13.17 13.86
CA VAL A 140 -24.41 14.07 12.98
C VAL A 140 -23.00 14.36 13.49
N ASP A 141 -22.80 14.37 14.80
CA ASP A 141 -21.50 14.69 15.40
C ASP A 141 -20.47 13.57 15.16
N ASP A 142 -20.90 12.33 15.21
CA ASP A 142 -20.03 11.20 14.88
C ASP A 142 -19.68 11.20 13.39
N LEU A 143 -20.65 11.48 12.52
CA LEU A 143 -20.40 11.64 11.08
C LEU A 143 -19.40 12.77 10.81
N ARG A 144 -19.55 13.91 11.53
CA ARG A 144 -18.60 15.04 11.42
C ARG A 144 -17.18 14.63 11.81
N ARG A 145 -17.02 13.87 12.90
CA ARG A 145 -15.71 13.36 13.36
C ARG A 145 -15.07 12.47 12.30
N VAL A 146 -15.82 11.52 11.74
CA VAL A 146 -15.33 10.63 10.69
C VAL A 146 -14.94 11.42 9.43
N ALA A 147 -15.79 12.36 8.99
CA ALA A 147 -15.51 13.21 7.84
C ALA A 147 -14.27 14.09 8.06
N THR A 148 -14.09 14.64 9.27
CA THR A 148 -12.90 15.45 9.60
C THR A 148 -11.61 14.62 9.53
N ILE A 149 -11.63 13.37 10.01
CA ILE A 149 -10.47 12.47 9.93
C ILE A 149 -10.15 12.12 8.47
N SER A 150 -11.18 11.88 7.67
CA SER A 150 -11.01 11.52 6.25
C SER A 150 -10.58 12.69 5.36
N ALA A 151 -10.94 13.92 5.75
CA ALA A 151 -10.60 15.13 4.98
C ALA A 151 -9.15 15.61 5.18
N ASN A 152 -8.43 15.12 6.22
CA ASN A 152 -7.08 15.50 6.65
C ASN A 152 -6.99 16.90 7.26
#